data_8d015ff72054ea9eecc114d19dbbf98a
#
_entry.id   8d015ff72054ea9eecc114d19dbbf98a
#
_cell.length_a   1.000
_cell.length_b   1.000
_cell.length_c   1.000
_cell.angle_alpha   90.00
_cell.angle_beta   90.00
_cell.angle_gamma   90.00
#
_symmetry.space_group_name_H-M   'P 1'
#
loop_
_entity.id
_entity.type
_entity.pdbx_description
1 polymer ?
#
loop_
_entity_poly.entity_id
_entity_poly.type
_entity_poly.pdbx_seq_one_letter_code
_entity_poly.pdbx_strand_id
1 'polypeptide(L)'
;MEIITLIIIGLSLSIDAFTLSLAYGLLSVSKRKIILTSLTVGFFHFIMPIIGYSLGNAIENYIKIDSKLILIIVLSLILIEMIKSINETEKEINLSFINILSFAFLVSLDSLTLGLGLNYITNNIFLASTIFMTLSSTFTYLGFTLGKCITKNIGKYAKILGILIILIVIVYLICK
;
A
#
# COMPACT_ATOMS: atom_id res chain seq x y z
N MET A 1 22.78 12.04 3.11
CA MET A 1 22.05 11.14 4.01
C MET A 1 20.54 11.19 3.76
N GLU A 2 19.95 12.36 3.57
CA GLU A 2 18.50 12.56 3.35
C GLU A 2 17.90 11.69 2.21
N ILE A 3 18.50 11.74 1.01
CA ILE A 3 18.01 10.99 -0.16
C ILE A 3 18.02 9.48 0.08
N ILE A 4 19.08 8.96 0.71
CA ILE A 4 19.17 7.52 1.01
C ILE A 4 18.06 7.10 1.97
N THR A 5 17.82 7.91 2.99
CA THR A 5 16.72 7.67 3.94
C THR A 5 15.36 7.67 3.24
N LEU A 6 15.12 8.63 2.34
CA LEU A 6 13.88 8.69 1.56
C LEU A 6 13.71 7.48 0.64
N ILE A 7 14.80 6.99 0.02
CA ILE A 7 14.76 5.78 -0.80
C ILE A 7 14.42 4.55 0.05
N ILE A 8 15.05 4.39 1.22
CA ILE A 8 14.76 3.26 2.12
C ILE A 8 13.31 3.28 2.57
N ILE A 9 12.79 4.43 2.95
CA ILE A 9 11.39 4.60 3.33
C ILE A 9 10.47 4.30 2.14
N GLY A 10 10.78 4.86 0.97
CA GLY A 10 10.01 4.59 -0.25
C GLY A 10 10.00 3.13 -0.67
N LEU A 11 11.11 2.41 -0.48
CA LEU A 11 11.16 0.96 -0.68
C LEU A 11 10.25 0.24 0.30
N SER A 12 10.25 0.60 1.59
CA SER A 12 9.36 0.00 2.59
C SER A 12 7.89 0.19 2.23
N LEU A 13 7.48 1.40 1.87
CA LEU A 13 6.12 1.70 1.39
C LEU A 13 5.76 0.90 0.14
N SER A 14 6.73 0.71 -0.76
CA SER A 14 6.50 0.00 -2.03
C SER A 14 6.33 -1.51 -1.85
N ILE A 15 6.79 -2.09 -0.74
CA ILE A 15 6.63 -3.52 -0.44
C ILE A 15 5.15 -3.86 -0.24
N ASP A 16 4.37 -3.01 0.42
CA ASP A 16 2.94 -3.23 0.62
C ASP A 16 2.19 -3.19 -0.71
N ALA A 17 2.49 -2.19 -1.54
CA ALA A 17 1.95 -2.09 -2.89
C ALA A 17 2.33 -3.30 -3.76
N PHE A 18 3.56 -3.78 -3.66
CA PHE A 18 4.05 -4.98 -4.33
C PHE A 18 3.28 -6.22 -3.89
N THR A 19 3.15 -6.43 -2.58
CA THR A 19 2.53 -7.65 -2.02
C THR A 19 1.06 -7.74 -2.42
N LEU A 20 0.32 -6.65 -2.32
CA LEU A 20 -1.08 -6.61 -2.73
C LEU A 20 -1.22 -6.77 -4.26
N SER A 21 -0.41 -6.09 -5.05
CA SER A 21 -0.46 -6.22 -6.50
C SER A 21 -0.02 -7.60 -7.00
N LEU A 22 0.87 -8.28 -6.27
CA LEU A 22 1.23 -9.67 -6.55
C LEU A 22 0.02 -10.60 -6.34
N ALA A 23 -0.73 -10.41 -5.25
CA ALA A 23 -1.95 -11.16 -4.98
C ALA A 23 -3.03 -10.91 -6.06
N TYR A 24 -3.24 -9.65 -6.46
CA TYR A 24 -4.17 -9.30 -7.55
C TYR A 24 -3.66 -9.74 -8.93
N GLY A 25 -2.34 -9.86 -9.12
CA GLY A 25 -1.73 -10.36 -10.35
C GLY A 25 -2.04 -11.83 -10.64
N LEU A 26 -2.39 -12.62 -9.60
CA LEU A 26 -2.88 -14.00 -9.75
C LEU A 26 -4.21 -14.07 -10.50
N LEU A 27 -4.94 -12.97 -10.53
CA LEU A 27 -6.18 -12.83 -11.28
C LEU A 27 -5.84 -12.35 -12.69
N SER A 28 -6.58 -12.83 -13.69
CA SER A 28 -6.32 -12.51 -15.11
C SER A 28 -6.59 -11.04 -15.44
N VAL A 29 -5.70 -10.15 -15.00
CA VAL A 29 -5.79 -8.70 -15.22
C VAL A 29 -5.16 -8.32 -16.55
N SER A 30 -5.84 -7.51 -17.39
CA SER A 30 -5.30 -7.03 -18.66
C SER A 30 -4.11 -6.08 -18.44
N LYS A 31 -3.14 -6.06 -19.39
CA LYS A 31 -1.97 -5.17 -19.31
C LYS A 31 -2.34 -3.69 -19.15
N ARG A 32 -3.41 -3.24 -19.82
CA ARG A 32 -3.88 -1.86 -19.74
C ARG A 32 -4.32 -1.51 -18.31
N LYS A 33 -5.03 -2.41 -17.64
CA LYS A 33 -5.46 -2.23 -16.25
C LYS A 33 -4.28 -2.27 -15.28
N ILE A 34 -3.27 -3.12 -15.50
CA ILE A 34 -2.05 -3.15 -14.71
C ILE A 34 -1.34 -1.79 -14.75
N ILE A 35 -1.12 -1.25 -15.95
CA ILE A 35 -0.45 0.05 -16.11
C ILE A 35 -1.28 1.15 -15.43
N LEU A 36 -2.60 1.18 -15.65
CA LEU A 36 -3.48 2.17 -15.05
C LEU A 36 -3.43 2.09 -13.51
N THR A 37 -3.52 0.88 -12.95
CA THR A 37 -3.45 0.70 -11.49
C THR A 37 -2.10 1.14 -10.93
N SER A 38 -1.00 0.77 -11.58
CA SER A 38 0.35 1.15 -11.14
C SER A 38 0.55 2.67 -11.15
N LEU A 39 0.08 3.35 -12.19
CA LEU A 39 0.14 4.80 -12.26
C LEU A 39 -0.76 5.47 -11.21
N THR A 40 -1.95 4.91 -10.97
CA THR A 40 -2.88 5.44 -9.96
C THR A 40 -2.29 5.26 -8.56
N VAL A 41 -1.69 4.11 -8.24
CA VAL A 41 -1.00 3.87 -6.96
C VAL A 41 0.15 4.87 -6.78
N GLY A 42 0.98 5.07 -7.81
CA GLY A 42 2.04 6.06 -7.75
C GLY A 42 1.51 7.47 -7.52
N PHE A 43 0.44 7.86 -8.21
CA PHE A 43 -0.19 9.15 -8.02
C PHE A 43 -0.70 9.38 -6.59
N PHE A 44 -1.30 8.37 -5.98
CA PHE A 44 -1.69 8.44 -4.57
C PHE A 44 -0.49 8.52 -3.64
N HIS A 45 0.59 7.77 -3.91
CA HIS A 45 1.85 7.86 -3.15
C HIS A 45 2.59 9.19 -3.35
N PHE A 46 2.21 9.97 -4.35
CA PHE A 46 2.66 11.36 -4.50
C PHE A 46 1.82 12.32 -3.66
N ILE A 47 0.48 12.20 -3.74
CA ILE A 47 -0.44 13.17 -3.11
C ILE A 47 -0.56 12.93 -1.60
N MET A 48 -0.64 11.67 -1.15
CA MET A 48 -0.88 11.34 0.25
C MET A 48 0.19 11.86 1.21
N PRO A 49 1.50 11.76 0.93
CA PRO A 49 2.51 12.36 1.79
C PRO A 49 2.41 13.88 1.86
N ILE A 50 2.02 14.55 0.75
CA ILE A 50 1.84 16.00 0.72
C ILE A 50 0.67 16.41 1.61
N ILE A 51 -0.45 15.68 1.53
CA ILE A 51 -1.60 15.91 2.41
C ILE A 51 -1.20 15.65 3.88
N GLY A 52 -0.52 14.54 4.15
CA GLY A 52 -0.03 14.19 5.49
C GLY A 52 0.88 15.27 6.06
N TYR A 53 1.84 15.75 5.28
CA TYR A 53 2.76 16.82 5.65
C TYR A 53 2.02 18.13 6.00
N SER A 54 1.04 18.49 5.18
CA SER A 54 0.22 19.70 5.41
C SER A 54 -0.64 19.55 6.67
N LEU A 55 -1.22 18.37 6.89
CA LEU A 55 -1.99 18.05 8.10
C LEU A 55 -1.08 17.97 9.34
N GLY A 56 0.12 17.40 9.23
CA GLY A 56 1.09 17.32 10.33
C GLY A 56 1.40 18.71 10.88
N ASN A 57 1.69 19.66 10.01
CA ASN A 57 1.91 21.07 10.38
C ASN A 57 0.70 21.70 11.07
N ALA A 58 -0.53 21.31 10.70
CA ALA A 58 -1.75 21.83 11.30
C ALA A 58 -2.11 21.14 12.63
N ILE A 59 -1.75 19.88 12.78
CA ILE A 59 -2.17 19.01 13.90
C ILE A 59 -1.17 19.08 15.08
N GLU A 60 0.09 19.44 14.86
CA GLU A 60 1.09 19.60 15.92
C GLU A 60 0.55 20.44 17.12
N ASN A 61 -0.49 21.23 16.87
CA ASN A 61 -1.13 22.06 17.90
C ASN A 61 -2.42 21.48 18.53
N TYR A 62 -3.06 20.46 17.96
CA TYR A 62 -4.45 20.14 18.35
C TYR A 62 -4.80 18.69 18.68
N ILE A 63 -4.10 17.67 18.23
CA ILE A 63 -4.59 16.27 18.39
C ILE A 63 -3.43 15.28 18.66
N LYS A 64 -3.44 14.68 19.85
CA LYS A 64 -2.68 13.45 20.13
C LYS A 64 -3.48 12.26 19.59
N ILE A 65 -3.34 11.96 18.30
CA ILE A 65 -3.89 10.71 17.74
C ILE A 65 -2.89 9.60 18.03
N ASP A 66 -3.37 8.53 18.65
CA ASP A 66 -2.57 7.32 18.81
C ASP A 66 -2.44 6.62 17.44
N SER A 67 -1.31 6.86 16.79
CA SER A 67 -0.98 6.30 15.47
C SER A 67 -1.07 4.76 15.45
N LYS A 68 -0.87 4.12 16.60
CA LYS A 68 -1.00 2.67 16.80
C LYS A 68 -2.44 2.20 16.56
N LEU A 69 -3.42 2.94 17.07
CA LEU A 69 -4.83 2.60 16.96
C LEU A 69 -5.30 2.68 15.50
N ILE A 70 -4.87 3.71 14.77
CA ILE A 70 -5.16 3.87 13.34
C ILE A 70 -4.56 2.70 12.56
N LEU A 71 -3.31 2.34 12.84
CA LEU A 71 -2.64 1.23 12.16
C LEU A 71 -3.36 -0.10 12.38
N ILE A 72 -3.81 -0.40 13.60
CA ILE A 72 -4.57 -1.62 13.91
C ILE A 72 -5.89 -1.65 13.13
N ILE A 73 -6.62 -0.53 13.06
CA ILE A 73 -7.88 -0.44 12.31
C ILE A 73 -7.64 -0.72 10.83
N VAL A 74 -6.64 -0.08 10.21
CA VAL A 74 -6.31 -0.27 8.78
C VAL A 74 -5.92 -1.72 8.49
N LEU A 75 -5.02 -2.30 9.30
CA LEU A 75 -4.61 -3.70 9.13
C LEU A 75 -5.78 -4.67 9.32
N SER A 76 -6.70 -4.38 10.24
CA SER A 76 -7.90 -5.20 10.45
C SER A 76 -8.84 -5.16 9.25
N LEU A 77 -9.02 -4.01 8.60
CA LEU A 77 -9.81 -3.88 7.38
C LEU A 77 -9.19 -4.67 6.23
N ILE A 78 -7.87 -4.56 6.04
CA ILE A 78 -7.14 -5.33 5.02
C ILE A 78 -7.28 -6.84 5.28
N LEU A 79 -7.15 -7.27 6.54
CA LEU A 79 -7.30 -8.67 6.92
C LEU A 79 -8.69 -9.21 6.55
N ILE A 80 -9.75 -8.46 6.85
CA ILE A 80 -11.13 -8.83 6.52
C ILE A 80 -11.29 -8.98 5.00
N GLU A 81 -10.75 -8.07 4.21
CA GLU A 81 -10.81 -8.11 2.75
C GLU A 81 -10.04 -9.31 2.18
N MET A 82 -8.87 -9.60 2.71
CA MET A 82 -8.08 -10.77 2.31
C MET A 82 -8.79 -12.09 2.64
N ILE A 83 -9.42 -12.20 3.81
CA ILE A 83 -10.20 -13.42 4.20
C ILE A 83 -11.37 -13.61 3.23
N LYS A 84 -12.12 -12.57 2.89
CA LYS A 84 -13.21 -12.65 1.92
C LYS A 84 -12.72 -13.15 0.55
N SER A 85 -11.54 -12.72 0.13
CA SER A 85 -10.96 -13.08 -1.17
C SER A 85 -10.53 -14.56 -1.30
N ILE A 86 -10.42 -15.31 -0.19
CA ILE A 86 -10.05 -16.76 -0.23
C ILE A 86 -11.13 -17.58 -0.90
N ASN A 87 -12.40 -17.30 -0.63
CA ASN A 87 -13.55 -18.07 -1.09
C ASN A 87 -14.13 -17.59 -2.43
N GLU A 88 -13.63 -16.48 -2.95
CA GLU A 88 -14.04 -16.00 -4.28
C GLU A 88 -13.35 -16.85 -5.34
N THR A 89 -14.12 -17.79 -5.90
CA THR A 89 -13.79 -18.47 -7.16
C THR A 89 -13.58 -17.41 -8.23
N GLU A 90 -12.52 -17.59 -9.03
CA GLU A 90 -12.05 -16.75 -10.13
C GLU A 90 -13.18 -16.30 -11.07
N LYS A 91 -13.96 -15.35 -10.66
CA LYS A 91 -14.61 -14.44 -11.59
C LYS A 91 -13.51 -13.50 -12.06
N GLU A 92 -13.37 -13.33 -13.37
CA GLU A 92 -12.59 -12.23 -13.93
C GLU A 92 -12.93 -10.99 -13.12
N ILE A 93 -12.04 -10.58 -12.22
CA ILE A 93 -12.25 -9.35 -11.47
C ILE A 93 -12.15 -8.26 -12.52
N ASN A 94 -13.33 -7.85 -12.94
CA ASN A 94 -13.46 -6.68 -13.76
C ASN A 94 -13.06 -5.51 -12.89
N LEU A 95 -11.75 -5.19 -12.86
CA LEU A 95 -11.23 -4.03 -12.15
C LEU A 95 -11.94 -2.82 -12.77
N SER A 96 -13.11 -2.50 -12.18
CA SER A 96 -13.80 -1.26 -12.43
C SER A 96 -12.87 -0.11 -12.05
N PHE A 97 -13.05 1.04 -12.66
CA PHE A 97 -12.28 2.25 -12.31
C PHE A 97 -12.37 2.54 -10.80
N ILE A 98 -13.53 2.34 -10.19
CA ILE A 98 -13.74 2.51 -8.73
C ILE A 98 -12.85 1.54 -7.93
N ASN A 99 -12.73 0.29 -8.36
CA ASN A 99 -11.89 -0.70 -7.66
C ASN A 99 -10.41 -0.35 -7.75
N ILE A 100 -9.96 0.19 -8.88
CA ILE A 100 -8.58 0.68 -9.04
C ILE A 100 -8.33 1.86 -8.10
N LEU A 101 -9.27 2.79 -8.02
CA LEU A 101 -9.16 3.96 -7.14
C LEU A 101 -9.14 3.57 -5.66
N SER A 102 -10.04 2.66 -5.26
CA SER A 102 -10.10 2.13 -3.90
C SER A 102 -8.82 1.38 -3.53
N PHE A 103 -8.31 0.54 -4.43
CA PHE A 103 -7.04 -0.16 -4.24
C PHE A 103 -5.88 0.82 -4.02
N ALA A 104 -5.75 1.81 -4.91
CA ALA A 104 -4.67 2.80 -4.82
C ALA A 104 -4.77 3.65 -3.56
N PHE A 105 -5.98 4.05 -3.17
CA PHE A 105 -6.23 4.78 -1.93
C PHE A 105 -5.83 3.97 -0.70
N LEU A 106 -6.30 2.73 -0.59
CA LEU A 106 -6.02 1.85 0.56
C LEU A 106 -4.52 1.59 0.73
N VAL A 107 -3.83 1.29 -0.37
CA VAL A 107 -2.39 1.00 -0.35
C VAL A 107 -1.55 2.23 0.01
N SER A 108 -2.07 3.44 -0.21
CA SER A 108 -1.33 4.68 0.04
C SER A 108 -1.64 5.35 1.39
N LEU A 109 -2.48 4.75 2.23
CA LEU A 109 -2.81 5.32 3.56
C LEU A 109 -1.59 5.37 4.50
N ASP A 110 -0.67 4.43 4.37
CA ASP A 110 0.59 4.41 5.08
C ASP A 110 1.47 5.63 4.73
N SER A 111 1.50 6.01 3.45
CA SER A 111 2.24 7.19 2.99
C SER A 111 1.63 8.50 3.49
N LEU A 112 0.31 8.56 3.74
CA LEU A 112 -0.33 9.68 4.40
C LEU A 112 0.12 9.79 5.86
N THR A 113 0.14 8.67 6.58
CA THR A 113 0.60 8.62 7.97
C THR A 113 2.07 9.01 8.09
N LEU A 114 2.90 8.52 7.17
CA LEU A 114 4.30 8.90 7.09
C LEU A 114 4.46 10.40 6.82
N GLY A 115 3.60 10.95 5.96
CA GLY A 115 3.56 12.38 5.63
C GLY A 115 3.49 13.26 6.87
N LEU A 116 2.73 12.85 7.90
CA LEU A 116 2.60 13.60 9.17
C LEU A 116 3.96 13.83 9.86
N GLY A 117 4.91 12.91 9.70
CA GLY A 117 6.24 12.99 10.33
C GLY A 117 7.38 13.38 9.37
N LEU A 118 7.10 13.61 8.09
CA LEU A 118 8.15 13.88 7.09
C LEU A 118 8.93 15.19 7.35
N ASN A 119 8.36 16.14 8.09
CA ASN A 119 9.03 17.38 8.50
C ASN A 119 10.35 17.14 9.25
N TYR A 120 10.43 16.02 10.00
CA TYR A 120 11.63 15.65 10.75
C TYR A 120 12.73 15.02 9.87
N ILE A 121 12.40 14.64 8.63
CA ILE A 121 13.29 13.91 7.73
C ILE A 121 13.76 14.80 6.59
N THR A 122 12.87 15.59 6.01
CA THR A 122 13.13 16.40 4.82
C THR A 122 12.34 17.70 4.82
N ASN A 123 12.96 18.76 4.32
CA ASN A 123 12.29 20.02 4.02
C ASN A 123 11.71 20.04 2.59
N ASN A 124 12.04 19.03 1.77
CA ASN A 124 11.61 18.98 0.38
C ASN A 124 10.60 17.84 0.17
N ILE A 125 9.34 18.13 0.53
CA ILE A 125 8.23 17.18 0.41
C ILE A 125 8.01 16.71 -1.03
N PHE A 126 8.21 17.58 -2.03
CA PHE A 126 8.05 17.21 -3.44
C PHE A 126 9.06 16.17 -3.90
N LEU A 127 10.31 16.28 -3.46
CA LEU A 127 11.35 15.28 -3.74
C LEU A 127 10.99 13.94 -3.10
N ALA A 128 10.57 13.92 -1.83
CA ALA A 128 10.16 12.72 -1.14
C ALA A 128 8.97 12.05 -1.86
N SER A 129 7.93 12.81 -2.16
CA SER A 129 6.74 12.31 -2.86
C SER A 129 7.04 11.78 -4.26
N THR A 130 7.99 12.39 -4.98
CA THR A 130 8.41 11.89 -6.30
C THR A 130 9.13 10.55 -6.19
N ILE A 131 9.99 10.38 -5.19
CA ILE A 131 10.67 9.10 -4.91
C ILE A 131 9.62 8.03 -4.58
N PHE A 132 8.68 8.32 -3.70
CA PHE A 132 7.63 7.37 -3.30
C PHE A 132 6.73 7.00 -4.49
N MET A 133 6.33 7.97 -5.31
CA MET A 133 5.58 7.75 -6.55
C MET A 133 6.29 6.77 -7.49
N THR A 134 7.55 7.01 -7.78
CA THR A 134 8.31 6.20 -8.74
C THR A 134 8.54 4.78 -8.24
N LEU A 135 8.91 4.63 -6.97
CA LEU A 135 9.10 3.31 -6.37
C LEU A 135 7.77 2.54 -6.30
N SER A 136 6.72 3.13 -5.77
CA SER A 136 5.43 2.44 -5.61
C SER A 136 4.79 2.08 -6.95
N SER A 137 4.88 2.93 -7.97
CA SER A 137 4.42 2.59 -9.34
C SER A 137 5.18 1.40 -9.91
N THR A 138 6.51 1.40 -9.77
CA THR A 138 7.37 0.34 -10.31
C THR A 138 7.10 -0.98 -9.60
N PHE A 139 7.05 -0.97 -8.27
CA PHE A 139 6.81 -2.16 -7.47
C PHE A 139 5.39 -2.72 -7.68
N THR A 140 4.38 -1.86 -7.81
CA THR A 140 3.01 -2.28 -8.17
C THR A 140 3.00 -2.99 -9.53
N TYR A 141 3.66 -2.42 -10.54
CA TYR A 141 3.74 -3.04 -11.86
C TYR A 141 4.46 -4.39 -11.81
N LEU A 142 5.58 -4.48 -11.09
CA LEU A 142 6.32 -5.72 -10.90
C LEU A 142 5.47 -6.77 -10.16
N GLY A 143 4.75 -6.38 -9.10
CA GLY A 143 3.87 -7.26 -8.35
C GLY A 143 2.80 -7.89 -9.25
N PHE A 144 2.07 -7.10 -10.02
CA PHE A 144 1.08 -7.61 -10.98
C PHE A 144 1.69 -8.53 -12.02
N THR A 145 2.88 -8.18 -12.53
CA THR A 145 3.53 -8.95 -13.61
C THR A 145 4.03 -10.29 -13.09
N LEU A 146 4.66 -10.31 -11.93
CA LEU A 146 5.13 -11.53 -11.28
C LEU A 146 3.96 -12.39 -10.81
N GLY A 147 2.90 -11.78 -10.27
CA GLY A 147 1.69 -12.49 -9.87
C GLY A 147 1.07 -13.30 -11.00
N LYS A 148 1.09 -12.80 -12.23
CA LYS A 148 0.63 -13.54 -13.43
C LYS A 148 1.45 -14.79 -13.74
N CYS A 149 2.72 -14.81 -13.38
CA CYS A 149 3.61 -15.97 -13.61
C CYS A 149 3.43 -17.06 -12.57
N ILE A 150 2.72 -16.77 -11.47
CA ILE A 150 2.49 -17.72 -10.39
C ILE A 150 1.29 -18.59 -10.73
N THR A 151 1.44 -19.90 -10.61
CA THR A 151 0.34 -20.85 -10.86
C THR A 151 -0.75 -20.77 -9.79
N LYS A 152 -1.98 -21.14 -10.14
CA LYS A 152 -3.17 -21.10 -9.26
C LYS A 152 -2.96 -21.70 -7.86
N ASN A 153 -2.26 -22.83 -7.78
CA ASN A 153 -2.01 -23.52 -6.52
C ASN A 153 -1.12 -22.72 -5.58
N ILE A 154 -0.07 -22.09 -6.13
CA ILE A 154 0.83 -21.22 -5.37
C ILE A 154 0.09 -19.99 -4.88
N GLY A 155 -0.84 -19.46 -5.67
CA GLY A 155 -1.64 -18.29 -5.32
C GLY A 155 -2.49 -18.46 -4.06
N LYS A 156 -3.10 -19.63 -3.86
CA LYS A 156 -3.85 -19.93 -2.64
C LYS A 156 -2.96 -19.94 -1.40
N TYR A 157 -1.80 -20.56 -1.49
CA TYR A 157 -0.83 -20.62 -0.38
C TYR A 157 -0.25 -19.21 -0.09
N ALA A 158 0.02 -18.39 -1.11
CA ALA A 158 0.49 -17.03 -0.94
C ALA A 158 -0.55 -16.16 -0.22
N LYS A 159 -1.84 -16.27 -0.55
CA LYS A 159 -2.93 -15.59 0.16
C LYS A 159 -2.99 -15.98 1.64
N ILE A 160 -2.94 -17.29 1.93
CA ILE A 160 -2.96 -17.81 3.31
C ILE A 160 -1.76 -17.27 4.10
N LEU A 161 -0.58 -17.26 3.49
CA LEU A 161 0.64 -16.76 4.12
C LEU A 161 0.55 -15.25 4.41
N GLY A 162 0.01 -14.47 3.47
CA GLY A 162 -0.23 -13.04 3.67
C GLY A 162 -1.20 -12.76 4.84
N ILE A 163 -2.29 -13.53 4.93
CA ILE A 163 -3.25 -13.43 6.04
C ILE A 163 -2.56 -13.73 7.38
N LEU A 164 -1.76 -14.79 7.44
CA LEU A 164 -1.03 -15.16 8.65
C LEU A 164 -0.06 -14.06 9.09
N ILE A 165 0.68 -13.47 8.15
CA ILE A 165 1.61 -12.37 8.45
C ILE A 165 0.86 -11.17 9.04
N ILE A 166 -0.22 -10.71 8.39
CA ILE A 166 -1.00 -9.57 8.86
C ILE A 166 -1.60 -9.86 10.25
N LEU A 167 -2.10 -11.07 10.46
CA LEU A 167 -2.66 -11.48 11.74
C LEU A 167 -1.59 -11.44 12.85
N ILE A 168 -0.38 -11.94 12.59
CA ILE A 168 0.76 -11.88 13.52
C ILE A 168 1.09 -10.42 13.86
N VAL A 169 1.13 -9.53 12.86
CA VAL A 169 1.43 -8.10 13.07
C VAL A 169 0.35 -7.44 13.92
N ILE A 170 -0.95 -7.71 13.67
CA ILE A 170 -2.05 -7.18 14.48
C ILE A 170 -1.93 -7.65 15.93
N VAL A 171 -1.72 -8.95 16.16
CA VAL A 171 -1.55 -9.52 17.51
C VAL A 171 -0.34 -8.89 18.22
N TYR A 172 0.79 -8.76 17.52
CA TYR A 172 1.98 -8.11 18.08
C TYR A 172 1.70 -6.66 18.51
N LEU A 173 0.96 -5.90 17.68
CA LEU A 173 0.59 -4.51 17.98
C LEU A 173 -0.37 -4.39 19.17
N ILE A 174 -1.29 -5.37 19.35
CA ILE A 174 -2.22 -5.39 20.50
C ILE A 174 -1.47 -5.71 21.80
N CYS A 175 -0.53 -6.66 21.73
CA CYS A 175 0.20 -7.13 22.92
C CYS A 175 1.31 -6.18 23.41
N LYS A 176 1.71 -5.22 22.59
CA LYS A 176 2.73 -4.21 22.94
C LYS A 176 2.08 -2.90 23.39
#